data_6da2b1f7030601f75cacdd4220359d15
#
_entry.id   6da2b1f7030601f75cacdd4220359d15
#
_cell.length_a   1.000
_cell.length_b   1.000
_cell.length_c   1.000
_cell.angle_alpha   90.00
_cell.angle_beta   90.00
_cell.angle_gamma   90.00
#
_symmetry.space_group_name_H-M   'P 1'
#
loop_
_entity.id
_entity.type
_entity.pdbx_description
1 polymer ?
#
loop_
_entity_poly.entity_id
_entity_poly.type
_entity_poly.pdbx_seq_one_letter_code
_entity_poly.pdbx_strand_id
1 'polypeptide(L)'
;MIRKLNRIFQDYMREKRLKIGKYIWDRKEKTKIVKGNNFIKDNIIKSILFLRYDGKIGDMVVNSLMFREIKKVYPNIKIGVVARGAAINIIKDNPNIDKIYEYHKDRKKIKNLALKIKEEKYDLLIDFSEMLRVNQMMLINLCRARIKIGIEKDSWTLFDLSLTVRDFDKHISEMYIKILKFLGINNINSSYDVFSSDYLLKKLDLENKKYCVFNPYAASKHRSFSTENIEKISKIILEKNYEKLILIGNEDKIRELKKLNISKENKVKIIETRGMSEVAELIKGANLVVSPDTSIVHLARAFDKKMICIYRKELGKEDKNSILWGPNSEKAKVIFVEEKVKDGEEIDINHINLDEFKKEMERV
;
A
#
# COMPACT_ATOMS: atom_id res chain seq x y z
N MET A 1 -8.75 -14.93 31.71
CA MET A 1 -9.69 -13.93 32.29
C MET A 1 -9.10 -12.51 32.26
N ILE A 2 -7.95 -12.23 32.85
CA ILE A 2 -7.33 -10.90 32.97
C ILE A 2 -7.11 -10.22 31.58
N ARG A 3 -6.61 -10.96 30.57
CA ARG A 3 -6.42 -10.40 29.19
C ARG A 3 -7.73 -9.97 28.54
N LYS A 4 -8.83 -10.69 28.76
CA LYS A 4 -10.16 -10.36 28.23
C LYS A 4 -10.73 -9.10 28.91
N LEU A 5 -10.61 -8.98 30.23
CA LEU A 5 -10.99 -7.79 30.98
C LEU A 5 -10.18 -6.55 30.59
N ASN A 6 -8.86 -6.72 30.41
CA ASN A 6 -8.00 -5.61 29.97
C ASN A 6 -8.36 -5.13 28.56
N ARG A 7 -8.73 -6.04 27.66
CA ARG A 7 -9.20 -5.69 26.31
C ARG A 7 -10.52 -4.90 26.35
N ILE A 8 -11.50 -5.36 27.13
CA ILE A 8 -12.78 -4.66 27.33
C ILE A 8 -12.55 -3.25 27.88
N PHE A 9 -11.69 -3.11 28.91
CA PHE A 9 -11.34 -1.82 29.48
C PHE A 9 -10.65 -0.89 28.47
N GLN A 10 -9.72 -1.41 27.66
CA GLN A 10 -9.05 -0.66 26.61
C GLN A 10 -10.03 -0.18 25.53
N ASP A 11 -10.98 -1.02 25.13
CA ASP A 11 -11.99 -0.67 24.13
C ASP A 11 -12.95 0.40 24.68
N TYR A 12 -13.39 0.29 25.93
CA TYR A 12 -14.18 1.32 26.60
C TYR A 12 -13.46 2.67 26.69
N MET A 13 -12.19 2.65 27.08
CA MET A 13 -11.38 3.88 27.14
C MET A 13 -11.12 4.47 25.75
N ARG A 14 -11.01 3.62 24.73
CA ARG A 14 -10.90 4.04 23.32
C ARG A 14 -12.18 4.76 22.86
N GLU A 15 -13.34 4.20 23.14
CA GLU A 15 -14.62 4.84 22.83
C GLU A 15 -14.80 6.19 23.53
N LYS A 16 -14.52 6.27 24.83
CA LYS A 16 -14.58 7.56 25.56
C LYS A 16 -13.65 8.60 24.95
N ARG A 17 -12.40 8.23 24.66
CA ARG A 17 -11.44 9.13 24.01
C ARG A 17 -11.95 9.58 22.64
N LEU A 18 -12.57 8.69 21.87
CA LEU A 18 -13.13 9.01 20.56
C LEU A 18 -14.29 10.01 20.68
N LYS A 19 -15.23 9.80 21.63
CA LYS A 19 -16.34 10.73 21.88
C LYS A 19 -15.85 12.13 22.26
N ILE A 20 -14.89 12.22 23.20
CA ILE A 20 -14.27 13.50 23.58
C ILE A 20 -13.54 14.14 22.40
N GLY A 21 -12.76 13.34 21.68
CA GLY A 21 -12.03 13.80 20.52
C GLY A 21 -12.96 14.31 19.41
N LYS A 22 -14.07 13.63 19.18
CA LYS A 22 -15.12 14.06 18.23
C LYS A 22 -15.73 15.39 18.69
N TYR A 23 -16.09 15.53 19.96
CA TYR A 23 -16.59 16.78 20.50
C TYR A 23 -15.65 17.97 20.31
N ILE A 24 -14.33 17.77 20.44
CA ILE A 24 -13.33 18.83 20.32
C ILE A 24 -12.98 19.13 18.85
N TRP A 25 -12.78 18.12 18.02
CA TRP A 25 -12.14 18.22 16.72
C TRP A 25 -13.06 18.04 15.53
N ASP A 26 -14.23 17.39 15.69
CA ASP A 26 -15.20 17.20 14.61
C ASP A 26 -16.03 18.47 14.38
N ARG A 27 -15.31 19.55 14.03
CA ARG A 27 -15.87 20.89 13.81
C ARG A 27 -15.19 21.53 12.62
N LYS A 28 -15.94 22.28 11.85
CA LYS A 28 -15.42 23.10 10.75
C LYS A 28 -16.26 24.35 10.55
N GLU A 29 -15.67 25.33 9.91
CA GLU A 29 -16.40 26.45 9.32
C GLU A 29 -17.12 25.97 8.05
N LYS A 30 -18.30 26.49 7.79
CA LYS A 30 -19.05 26.18 6.56
C LYS A 30 -18.30 26.74 5.35
N THR A 31 -18.00 25.87 4.38
CA THR A 31 -17.36 26.25 3.13
C THR A 31 -18.40 26.21 1.99
N LYS A 32 -18.46 27.26 1.20
CA LYS A 32 -19.31 27.27 -0.02
C LYS A 32 -18.63 26.39 -1.07
N ILE A 33 -19.33 25.35 -1.51
CA ILE A 33 -18.84 24.38 -2.49
C ILE A 33 -19.75 24.42 -3.70
N VAL A 34 -19.15 24.50 -4.89
CA VAL A 34 -19.85 24.36 -6.16
C VAL A 34 -19.85 22.88 -6.54
N LYS A 35 -21.05 22.30 -6.68
CA LYS A 35 -21.24 20.94 -7.17
C LYS A 35 -21.44 20.99 -8.68
N GLY A 36 -20.40 20.57 -9.42
CA GLY A 36 -20.41 20.54 -10.89
C GLY A 36 -19.68 19.31 -11.41
N ASN A 37 -19.56 19.20 -12.71
CA ASN A 37 -18.93 18.06 -13.38
C ASN A 37 -17.40 18.11 -13.35
N ASN A 38 -16.83 19.24 -12.91
CA ASN A 38 -15.40 19.42 -12.78
C ASN A 38 -15.06 20.11 -11.46
N PHE A 39 -14.99 19.31 -10.40
CA PHE A 39 -14.81 19.82 -9.05
C PHE A 39 -13.57 20.73 -8.89
N ILE A 40 -12.47 20.38 -9.55
CA ILE A 40 -11.22 21.15 -9.49
C ILE A 40 -11.43 22.55 -10.07
N LYS A 41 -12.00 22.68 -11.27
CA LYS A 41 -12.24 23.98 -11.92
C LYS A 41 -13.31 24.78 -11.20
N ASP A 42 -14.45 24.13 -10.90
CA ASP A 42 -15.62 24.78 -10.32
C ASP A 42 -15.33 25.39 -8.94
N ASN A 43 -14.40 24.79 -8.20
CA ASN A 43 -13.98 25.26 -6.89
C ASN A 43 -12.59 25.94 -6.86
N ILE A 44 -12.01 26.22 -8.01
CA ILE A 44 -10.71 26.91 -8.14
C ILE A 44 -9.64 26.25 -7.27
N ILE A 45 -9.47 24.93 -7.42
CA ILE A 45 -8.48 24.16 -6.66
C ILE A 45 -7.09 24.31 -7.31
N LYS A 46 -6.15 24.85 -6.57
CA LYS A 46 -4.72 25.03 -6.96
C LYS A 46 -3.78 24.15 -6.17
N SER A 47 -4.25 23.57 -5.07
CA SER A 47 -3.44 22.73 -4.20
C SER A 47 -4.27 21.63 -3.55
N ILE A 48 -3.72 20.39 -3.50
CA ILE A 48 -4.37 19.21 -2.94
C ILE A 48 -3.45 18.56 -1.92
N LEU A 49 -3.96 18.27 -0.73
CA LEU A 49 -3.29 17.53 0.32
C LEU A 49 -3.92 16.14 0.46
N PHE A 50 -3.14 15.10 0.23
CA PHE A 50 -3.55 13.72 0.42
C PHE A 50 -3.12 13.20 1.79
N LEU A 51 -4.04 12.56 2.51
CA LEU A 51 -3.75 11.96 3.82
C LEU A 51 -3.60 10.44 3.69
N ARG A 52 -2.35 9.96 3.71
CA ARG A 52 -1.94 8.54 3.66
C ARG A 52 -1.06 8.17 4.85
N TYR A 53 -1.50 8.53 6.03
CA TYR A 53 -0.75 8.36 7.28
C TYR A 53 -0.86 6.96 7.91
N ASP A 54 -1.49 6.01 7.25
CA ASP A 54 -1.57 4.60 7.68
C ASP A 54 -0.21 3.89 7.64
N GLY A 55 0.68 4.31 6.73
CA GLY A 55 2.01 3.74 6.54
C GLY A 55 2.01 2.45 5.74
N LYS A 56 0.88 2.12 5.10
CA LYS A 56 0.77 0.94 4.24
C LYS A 56 1.41 1.23 2.89
N ILE A 57 2.41 0.43 2.55
CA ILE A 57 3.21 0.61 1.33
C ILE A 57 2.39 0.30 0.08
N GLY A 58 1.67 -0.84 0.07
CA GLY A 58 0.82 -1.23 -1.06
C GLY A 58 -0.22 -0.17 -1.40
N ASP A 59 -0.90 0.34 -0.37
CA ASP A 59 -1.87 1.44 -0.51
C ASP A 59 -1.24 2.69 -1.15
N MET A 60 0.00 3.04 -0.77
CA MET A 60 0.70 4.19 -1.33
C MET A 60 1.07 3.96 -2.81
N VAL A 61 1.52 2.73 -3.15
CA VAL A 61 1.82 2.37 -4.54
C VAL A 61 0.58 2.50 -5.42
N VAL A 62 -0.56 1.94 -4.99
CA VAL A 62 -1.81 2.04 -5.76
C VAL A 62 -2.30 3.50 -5.83
N ASN A 63 -2.14 4.28 -4.76
CA ASN A 63 -2.55 5.68 -4.73
C ASN A 63 -1.74 6.58 -5.67
N SER A 64 -0.55 6.15 -6.11
CA SER A 64 0.33 6.94 -6.99
C SER A 64 -0.33 7.32 -8.32
N LEU A 65 -1.24 6.48 -8.83
CA LEU A 65 -2.02 6.78 -10.03
C LEU A 65 -2.75 8.13 -9.95
N MET A 66 -3.22 8.53 -8.76
CA MET A 66 -3.95 9.79 -8.60
C MET A 66 -3.02 11.00 -8.77
N PHE A 67 -1.80 10.92 -8.28
CA PHE A 67 -0.85 12.04 -8.40
C PHE A 67 -0.51 12.30 -9.86
N ARG A 68 -0.24 11.23 -10.63
CA ARG A 68 0.03 11.31 -12.07
C ARG A 68 -1.16 11.85 -12.84
N GLU A 69 -2.33 11.29 -12.67
CA GLU A 69 -3.51 11.66 -13.45
C GLU A 69 -3.96 13.10 -13.16
N ILE A 70 -3.78 13.59 -11.92
CA ILE A 70 -4.01 14.99 -11.59
C ILE A 70 -2.99 15.90 -12.29
N LYS A 71 -1.69 15.60 -12.18
CA LYS A 71 -0.64 16.40 -12.81
C LYS A 71 -0.71 16.40 -14.35
N LYS A 72 -1.15 15.30 -14.96
CA LYS A 72 -1.36 15.19 -16.39
C LYS A 72 -2.40 16.18 -16.92
N VAL A 73 -3.50 16.40 -16.18
CA VAL A 73 -4.58 17.31 -16.57
C VAL A 73 -4.36 18.72 -16.02
N TYR A 74 -3.77 18.82 -14.84
CA TYR A 74 -3.54 20.06 -14.11
C TYR A 74 -2.07 20.15 -13.64
N PRO A 75 -1.09 20.40 -14.52
CA PRO A 75 0.34 20.34 -14.17
C PRO A 75 0.74 21.32 -13.06
N ASN A 76 0.02 22.43 -12.92
CA ASN A 76 0.32 23.50 -11.97
C ASN A 76 -0.34 23.26 -10.59
N ILE A 77 -1.17 22.24 -10.41
CA ILE A 77 -1.72 21.91 -9.09
C ILE A 77 -0.61 21.43 -8.17
N LYS A 78 -0.45 22.08 -7.02
CA LYS A 78 0.46 21.65 -5.97
C LYS A 78 -0.10 20.43 -5.26
N ILE A 79 0.66 19.33 -5.22
CA ILE A 79 0.29 18.09 -4.53
C ILE A 79 1.17 17.92 -3.30
N GLY A 80 0.53 17.87 -2.11
CA GLY A 80 1.14 17.48 -0.86
C GLY A 80 0.64 16.11 -0.41
N VAL A 81 1.52 15.31 0.19
CA VAL A 81 1.17 13.99 0.72
C VAL A 81 1.62 13.88 2.17
N VAL A 82 0.70 13.59 3.07
CA VAL A 82 1.02 13.20 4.44
C VAL A 82 1.22 11.70 4.48
N ALA A 83 2.43 11.23 4.69
CA ALA A 83 2.80 9.83 4.67
C ALA A 83 3.57 9.41 5.94
N ARG A 84 3.78 8.11 6.14
CA ARG A 84 4.44 7.60 7.33
C ARG A 84 5.34 6.41 7.03
N GLY A 85 6.51 6.40 7.70
CA GLY A 85 7.43 5.26 7.68
C GLY A 85 7.90 4.87 6.27
N ALA A 86 7.98 3.59 5.99
CA ALA A 86 8.50 3.07 4.72
C ALA A 86 7.70 3.49 3.47
N ALA A 87 6.43 3.90 3.63
CA ALA A 87 5.63 4.43 2.52
C ALA A 87 6.20 5.75 1.94
N ILE A 88 6.94 6.53 2.75
CA ILE A 88 7.63 7.74 2.29
C ILE A 88 8.68 7.40 1.24
N ASN A 89 9.42 6.30 1.43
CA ASN A 89 10.49 5.89 0.52
C ASN A 89 9.98 5.52 -0.88
N ILE A 90 8.71 5.14 -1.00
CA ILE A 90 8.08 4.82 -2.29
C ILE A 90 7.78 6.06 -3.11
N ILE A 91 7.48 7.18 -2.44
CA ILE A 91 7.01 8.40 -3.11
C ILE A 91 8.03 9.53 -3.11
N LYS A 92 9.16 9.40 -2.41
CA LYS A 92 10.15 10.49 -2.24
C LYS A 92 10.71 11.02 -3.57
N ASP A 93 10.82 10.15 -4.57
CA ASP A 93 11.36 10.48 -5.88
C ASP A 93 10.25 10.64 -6.95
N ASN A 94 8.97 10.71 -6.54
CA ASN A 94 7.85 10.85 -7.45
C ASN A 94 7.72 12.31 -7.93
N PRO A 95 7.95 12.62 -9.23
CA PRO A 95 7.93 13.98 -9.76
C PRO A 95 6.54 14.63 -9.73
N ASN A 96 5.48 13.84 -9.51
CA ASN A 96 4.11 14.33 -9.41
C ASN A 96 3.75 14.80 -7.99
N ILE A 97 4.69 14.75 -7.03
CA ILE A 97 4.46 15.18 -5.64
C ILE A 97 5.39 16.35 -5.34
N ASP A 98 4.80 17.50 -5.00
CA ASP A 98 5.56 18.72 -4.69
C ASP A 98 6.06 18.76 -3.25
N LYS A 99 5.34 18.11 -2.31
CA LYS A 99 5.72 18.14 -0.90
C LYS A 99 5.27 16.89 -0.14
N ILE A 100 6.18 16.32 0.62
CA ILE A 100 5.91 15.17 1.50
C ILE A 100 6.01 15.63 2.95
N TYR A 101 5.04 15.22 3.76
CA TYR A 101 4.96 15.49 5.18
C TYR A 101 5.00 14.19 5.95
N GLU A 102 5.98 14.04 6.83
CA GLU A 102 6.08 12.85 7.65
C GLU A 102 5.12 12.90 8.84
N TYR A 103 4.24 11.89 8.91
CA TYR A 103 3.31 11.71 10.03
C TYR A 103 3.92 10.86 11.13
N HIS A 104 3.91 11.37 12.35
CA HIS A 104 4.28 10.65 13.56
C HIS A 104 3.05 10.43 14.44
N LYS A 105 3.08 9.38 15.31
CA LYS A 105 1.97 9.12 16.25
C LYS A 105 1.98 10.04 17.47
N ASP A 106 3.06 10.76 17.72
CA ASP A 106 3.20 11.69 18.83
C ASP A 106 2.31 12.94 18.65
N ARG A 107 1.53 13.27 19.68
CA ARG A 107 0.54 14.35 19.62
C ARG A 107 1.16 15.73 19.40
N LYS A 108 2.31 16.01 20.00
CA LYS A 108 3.02 17.31 19.83
C LYS A 108 3.54 17.44 18.40
N LYS A 109 4.15 16.38 17.86
CA LYS A 109 4.61 16.33 16.47
C LYS A 109 3.45 16.49 15.48
N ILE A 110 2.28 15.86 15.74
CA ILE A 110 1.10 16.03 14.90
C ILE A 110 0.60 17.48 14.91
N LYS A 111 0.55 18.12 16.09
CA LYS A 111 0.15 19.53 16.19
C LYS A 111 1.10 20.43 15.38
N ASN A 112 2.41 20.25 15.52
CA ASN A 112 3.40 21.01 14.78
C ASN A 112 3.28 20.76 13.27
N LEU A 113 3.07 19.52 12.85
CA LEU A 113 2.81 19.17 11.46
C LEU A 113 1.57 19.89 10.91
N ALA A 114 0.46 19.85 11.66
CA ALA A 114 -0.78 20.51 11.27
C ALA A 114 -0.60 22.03 11.11
N LEU A 115 0.14 22.69 12.00
CA LEU A 115 0.45 24.13 11.90
C LEU A 115 1.31 24.43 10.68
N LYS A 116 2.34 23.61 10.40
CA LYS A 116 3.16 23.73 9.19
C LYS A 116 2.33 23.59 7.91
N ILE A 117 1.39 22.64 7.88
CA ILE A 117 0.47 22.44 6.73
C ILE A 117 -0.49 23.61 6.59
N LYS A 118 -0.98 24.18 7.70
CA LYS A 118 -1.86 25.35 7.71
C LYS A 118 -1.24 26.55 6.97
N GLU A 119 0.06 26.79 7.13
CA GLU A 119 0.78 27.89 6.47
C GLU A 119 0.76 27.76 4.94
N GLU A 120 0.67 26.53 4.43
CA GLU A 120 0.63 26.23 2.99
C GLU A 120 -0.73 26.52 2.34
N LYS A 121 -1.78 26.70 3.13
CA LYS A 121 -3.16 27.06 2.70
C LYS A 121 -3.70 26.17 1.60
N TYR A 122 -3.65 24.83 1.80
CA TYR A 122 -4.22 23.89 0.82
C TYR A 122 -5.69 24.16 0.53
N ASP A 123 -6.06 24.16 -0.76
CA ASP A 123 -7.44 24.32 -1.19
C ASP A 123 -8.29 23.08 -0.92
N LEU A 124 -7.72 21.90 -1.15
CA LEU A 124 -8.42 20.62 -1.01
C LEU A 124 -7.60 19.67 -0.15
N LEU A 125 -8.26 19.00 0.80
CA LEU A 125 -7.74 17.86 1.55
C LEU A 125 -8.58 16.64 1.24
N ILE A 126 -7.94 15.49 0.97
CA ILE A 126 -8.61 14.21 0.76
C ILE A 126 -8.10 13.19 1.79
N ASP A 127 -9.02 12.66 2.60
CA ASP A 127 -8.74 11.63 3.60
C ASP A 127 -9.27 10.26 3.18
N PHE A 128 -8.38 9.28 3.10
CA PHE A 128 -8.68 7.90 2.71
C PHE A 128 -8.84 6.95 3.90
N SER A 129 -8.72 7.43 5.13
CA SER A 129 -8.80 6.56 6.30
C SER A 129 -10.17 5.90 6.41
N GLU A 130 -10.20 4.63 6.77
CA GLU A 130 -11.46 3.93 7.07
C GLU A 130 -12.05 4.42 8.39
N MET A 131 -11.21 4.52 9.41
CA MET A 131 -11.58 4.95 10.74
C MET A 131 -10.79 6.18 11.17
N LEU A 132 -11.48 7.22 11.61
CA LEU A 132 -10.86 8.41 12.17
C LEU A 132 -10.53 8.20 13.65
N ARG A 133 -9.26 8.41 13.98
CA ARG A 133 -8.77 8.47 15.37
C ARG A 133 -8.62 9.92 15.81
N VAL A 134 -8.59 10.17 17.13
CA VAL A 134 -8.50 11.52 17.70
C VAL A 134 -7.34 12.34 17.12
N ASN A 135 -6.18 11.73 16.97
CA ASN A 135 -5.01 12.40 16.42
C ASN A 135 -5.18 12.78 14.93
N GLN A 136 -5.92 11.98 14.17
CA GLN A 136 -6.24 12.26 12.77
C GLN A 136 -7.25 13.40 12.66
N MET A 137 -8.30 13.39 13.49
CA MET A 137 -9.24 14.51 13.58
C MET A 137 -8.52 15.82 13.93
N MET A 138 -7.61 15.78 14.92
CA MET A 138 -6.80 16.94 15.28
C MET A 138 -5.97 17.46 14.10
N LEU A 139 -5.30 16.58 13.35
CA LEU A 139 -4.53 16.96 12.15
C LEU A 139 -5.43 17.65 11.13
N ILE A 140 -6.52 16.99 10.74
CA ILE A 140 -7.45 17.48 9.70
C ILE A 140 -8.07 18.82 10.11
N ASN A 141 -8.42 18.98 11.40
CA ASN A 141 -8.98 20.22 11.89
C ASN A 141 -7.96 21.37 11.87
N LEU A 142 -6.77 21.14 12.42
CA LEU A 142 -5.75 22.18 12.62
C LEU A 142 -5.04 22.60 11.33
N CYS A 143 -4.95 21.74 10.31
CA CYS A 143 -4.30 22.09 9.04
C CYS A 143 -5.10 23.12 8.20
N ARG A 144 -6.38 23.36 8.54
CA ARG A 144 -7.22 24.43 7.95
C ARG A 144 -7.27 24.43 6.43
N ALA A 145 -7.24 23.25 5.78
CA ALA A 145 -7.52 23.17 4.35
C ALA A 145 -8.93 23.72 4.06
N ARG A 146 -9.09 24.46 2.96
CA ARG A 146 -10.32 25.16 2.61
C ARG A 146 -11.50 24.21 2.41
N ILE A 147 -11.33 23.14 1.62
CA ILE A 147 -12.32 22.09 1.40
C ILE A 147 -11.73 20.75 1.90
N LYS A 148 -12.54 19.96 2.58
CA LYS A 148 -12.13 18.66 3.11
C LYS A 148 -13.08 17.57 2.61
N ILE A 149 -12.55 16.59 1.89
CA ILE A 149 -13.26 15.41 1.40
C ILE A 149 -12.83 14.21 2.23
N GLY A 150 -13.81 13.47 2.75
CA GLY A 150 -13.60 12.18 3.38
C GLY A 150 -14.26 11.06 2.58
N ILE A 151 -13.69 9.86 2.63
CA ILE A 151 -14.29 8.68 2.02
C ILE A 151 -15.10 7.95 3.07
N GLU A 152 -16.41 7.74 2.80
CA GLU A 152 -17.37 7.12 3.74
C GLU A 152 -17.39 7.86 5.11
N LYS A 153 -17.55 9.19 5.08
CA LYS A 153 -17.49 10.06 6.27
C LYS A 153 -18.78 10.87 6.54
N ASP A 154 -19.93 10.36 6.16
CA ASP A 154 -21.22 11.05 6.28
C ASP A 154 -21.58 11.49 7.70
N SER A 155 -21.16 10.71 8.70
CA SER A 155 -21.41 11.01 10.13
C SER A 155 -20.44 12.04 10.75
N TRP A 156 -19.56 12.65 9.94
CA TRP A 156 -18.51 13.56 10.42
C TRP A 156 -18.71 14.98 9.92
N THR A 157 -18.83 15.94 10.84
CA THR A 157 -18.96 17.38 10.49
C THR A 157 -17.65 18.01 10.05
N LEU A 158 -16.53 17.36 10.30
CA LEU A 158 -15.18 17.79 9.95
C LEU A 158 -14.96 17.88 8.43
N PHE A 159 -15.71 17.11 7.65
CA PHE A 159 -15.61 17.08 6.20
C PHE A 159 -16.70 17.93 5.54
N ASP A 160 -16.37 18.56 4.42
CA ASP A 160 -17.29 19.31 3.60
C ASP A 160 -18.11 18.38 2.69
N LEU A 161 -17.47 17.30 2.24
CA LEU A 161 -18.08 16.26 1.43
C LEU A 161 -17.64 14.89 1.92
N SER A 162 -18.58 13.95 1.92
CA SER A 162 -18.32 12.52 2.02
C SER A 162 -18.56 11.90 0.66
N LEU A 163 -17.60 11.14 0.15
CA LEU A 163 -17.76 10.39 -1.09
C LEU A 163 -18.00 8.93 -0.79
N THR A 164 -19.16 8.41 -1.21
CA THR A 164 -19.49 6.98 -1.16
C THR A 164 -19.05 6.35 -2.47
N VAL A 165 -17.78 5.95 -2.53
CA VAL A 165 -17.13 5.46 -3.76
C VAL A 165 -16.50 4.09 -3.62
N ARG A 166 -16.47 3.55 -2.41
CA ARG A 166 -15.89 2.24 -2.13
C ARG A 166 -16.80 1.13 -2.69
N ASP A 167 -16.17 0.16 -3.31
CA ASP A 167 -16.82 -1.04 -3.83
C ASP A 167 -16.00 -2.23 -3.38
N PHE A 168 -16.55 -3.01 -2.47
CA PHE A 168 -15.82 -4.14 -1.87
C PHE A 168 -15.70 -5.36 -2.80
N ASP A 169 -16.43 -5.37 -3.91
CA ASP A 169 -16.36 -6.41 -4.94
C ASP A 169 -15.40 -6.04 -6.09
N LYS A 170 -14.67 -4.92 -5.95
CA LYS A 170 -13.70 -4.44 -6.93
C LYS A 170 -12.37 -4.09 -6.29
N HIS A 171 -11.32 -4.09 -7.10
CA HIS A 171 -9.99 -3.66 -6.64
C HIS A 171 -10.01 -2.21 -6.17
N ILE A 172 -9.22 -1.90 -5.15
CA ILE A 172 -9.19 -0.57 -4.50
C ILE A 172 -8.86 0.59 -5.48
N SER A 173 -8.19 0.32 -6.59
CA SER A 173 -7.94 1.32 -7.63
C SER A 173 -9.21 1.92 -8.23
N GLU A 174 -10.32 1.16 -8.25
CA GLU A 174 -11.59 1.66 -8.74
C GLU A 174 -12.14 2.81 -7.88
N MET A 175 -11.90 2.77 -6.58
CA MET A 175 -12.21 3.88 -5.69
C MET A 175 -11.45 5.15 -6.09
N TYR A 176 -10.15 5.03 -6.38
CA TYR A 176 -9.34 6.18 -6.80
C TYR A 176 -9.78 6.71 -8.16
N ILE A 177 -10.13 5.83 -9.09
CA ILE A 177 -10.68 6.20 -10.40
C ILE A 177 -12.00 6.96 -10.24
N LYS A 178 -12.92 6.51 -9.38
CA LYS A 178 -14.18 7.22 -9.09
C LYS A 178 -13.92 8.61 -8.49
N ILE A 179 -12.95 8.73 -7.58
CA ILE A 179 -12.55 10.03 -7.00
C ILE A 179 -11.98 10.95 -8.09
N LEU A 180 -11.11 10.46 -8.96
CA LEU A 180 -10.57 11.25 -10.07
C LEU A 180 -11.65 11.74 -11.02
N LYS A 181 -12.63 10.89 -11.35
CA LYS A 181 -13.80 11.29 -12.16
C LYS A 181 -14.61 12.38 -11.47
N PHE A 182 -14.86 12.26 -10.16
CA PHE A 182 -15.50 13.31 -9.36
C PHE A 182 -14.71 14.62 -9.40
N LEU A 183 -13.40 14.57 -9.38
CA LEU A 183 -12.52 15.74 -9.50
C LEU A 183 -12.53 16.36 -10.90
N GLY A 184 -13.16 15.72 -11.90
CA GLY A 184 -13.25 16.19 -13.29
C GLY A 184 -12.15 15.64 -14.20
N ILE A 185 -11.49 14.54 -13.80
CA ILE A 185 -10.45 13.89 -14.58
C ILE A 185 -11.01 12.65 -15.24
N ASN A 186 -10.97 12.64 -16.59
CA ASN A 186 -11.40 11.52 -17.41
C ASN A 186 -10.19 10.92 -18.16
N ASN A 187 -10.38 9.81 -18.88
CA ASN A 187 -9.31 9.10 -19.61
C ASN A 187 -8.15 8.71 -18.71
N ILE A 188 -8.47 8.05 -17.60
CA ILE A 188 -7.56 7.68 -16.53
C ILE A 188 -6.78 6.41 -16.92
N ASN A 189 -5.45 6.47 -16.84
CA ASN A 189 -4.60 5.28 -16.87
C ASN A 189 -4.54 4.67 -15.46
N SER A 190 -4.91 3.40 -15.32
CA SER A 190 -4.94 2.69 -14.04
C SER A 190 -3.59 2.08 -13.61
N SER A 191 -2.49 2.31 -14.35
CA SER A 191 -1.16 1.87 -13.92
C SER A 191 -0.70 2.64 -12.68
N TYR A 192 0.23 2.05 -11.91
CA TYR A 192 0.82 2.67 -10.72
C TYR A 192 2.21 3.20 -11.06
N ASP A 193 2.66 4.23 -10.36
CA ASP A 193 3.97 4.83 -10.55
C ASP A 193 4.87 4.60 -9.34
N VAL A 194 6.00 3.96 -9.58
CA VAL A 194 7.08 3.83 -8.60
C VAL A 194 8.38 4.24 -9.29
N PHE A 195 9.09 5.15 -8.67
CA PHE A 195 10.36 5.66 -9.17
C PHE A 195 11.49 5.03 -8.36
N SER A 196 12.46 4.46 -9.06
CA SER A 196 13.64 3.83 -8.45
C SER A 196 14.86 4.05 -9.32
N SER A 197 16.04 4.07 -8.71
CA SER A 197 17.33 4.10 -9.43
C SER A 197 17.64 2.74 -10.06
N ASP A 198 18.79 2.66 -10.73
CA ASP A 198 19.38 1.40 -11.21
C ASP A 198 20.72 1.12 -10.51
N TYR A 199 21.00 1.83 -9.42
CA TYR A 199 22.28 1.74 -8.72
C TYR A 199 22.55 0.34 -8.17
N LEU A 200 21.53 -0.26 -7.53
CA LEU A 200 21.65 -1.59 -6.94
C LEU A 200 21.78 -2.67 -8.01
N LEU A 201 21.07 -2.54 -9.13
CA LEU A 201 21.17 -3.47 -10.27
C LEU A 201 22.60 -3.49 -10.84
N LYS A 202 23.20 -2.31 -11.03
CA LYS A 202 24.61 -2.17 -11.47
C LYS A 202 25.56 -2.79 -10.46
N LYS A 203 25.44 -2.42 -9.20
CA LYS A 203 26.29 -2.92 -8.11
C LYS A 203 26.26 -4.44 -7.98
N LEU A 204 25.13 -5.06 -8.27
CA LEU A 204 24.92 -6.50 -8.15
C LEU A 204 25.15 -7.27 -9.47
N ASP A 205 25.51 -6.57 -10.56
CA ASP A 205 25.63 -7.15 -11.91
C ASP A 205 24.36 -7.88 -12.35
N LEU A 206 23.21 -7.20 -12.23
CA LEU A 206 21.90 -7.76 -12.56
C LEU A 206 21.23 -7.09 -13.78
N GLU A 207 21.77 -5.99 -14.32
CA GLU A 207 21.13 -5.19 -15.37
C GLU A 207 20.78 -6.00 -16.63
N ASN A 208 21.64 -6.95 -17.02
CA ASN A 208 21.46 -7.78 -18.21
C ASN A 208 21.20 -9.27 -17.88
N LYS A 209 20.86 -9.57 -16.64
CA LYS A 209 20.61 -10.94 -16.18
C LYS A 209 19.12 -11.27 -16.23
N LYS A 210 18.80 -12.49 -16.65
CA LYS A 210 17.46 -13.03 -16.51
C LYS A 210 17.30 -13.61 -15.09
N TYR A 211 16.54 -12.92 -14.24
CA TYR A 211 16.39 -13.36 -12.84
C TYR A 211 14.96 -13.33 -12.32
N CYS A 212 14.72 -14.16 -11.32
CA CYS A 212 13.50 -14.17 -10.53
C CYS A 212 13.76 -13.53 -9.15
N VAL A 213 12.86 -12.67 -8.70
CA VAL A 213 12.83 -12.20 -7.30
C VAL A 213 11.81 -13.03 -6.53
N PHE A 214 12.24 -13.68 -5.47
CA PHE A 214 11.35 -14.34 -4.53
C PHE A 214 11.40 -13.64 -3.18
N ASN A 215 10.26 -13.07 -2.78
CA ASN A 215 10.00 -12.58 -1.44
C ASN A 215 9.24 -13.64 -0.63
N PRO A 216 9.88 -14.32 0.33
CA PRO A 216 9.18 -15.36 1.08
C PRO A 216 8.41 -14.86 2.31
N TYR A 217 8.51 -13.57 2.65
CA TYR A 217 8.04 -13.03 3.93
C TYR A 217 6.94 -12.00 3.78
N ALA A 218 6.05 -11.98 4.78
CA ALA A 218 5.00 -10.99 4.96
C ALA A 218 5.00 -10.45 6.41
N ALA A 219 4.09 -9.52 6.70
CA ALA A 219 3.97 -8.95 8.04
C ALA A 219 3.42 -9.93 9.09
N SER A 220 2.64 -10.94 8.69
CA SER A 220 2.10 -12.00 9.55
C SER A 220 2.87 -13.30 9.34
N LYS A 221 3.01 -14.09 10.40
CA LYS A 221 3.65 -15.41 10.34
C LYS A 221 2.90 -16.35 9.40
N HIS A 222 1.57 -16.36 9.44
CA HIS A 222 0.72 -17.20 8.59
C HIS A 222 0.77 -16.83 7.10
N ARG A 223 1.25 -15.64 6.77
CA ARG A 223 1.50 -15.18 5.39
C ARG A 223 2.98 -15.21 5.00
N SER A 224 3.84 -15.80 5.81
CA SER A 224 5.26 -15.99 5.54
C SER A 224 5.55 -17.47 5.32
N PHE A 225 6.38 -17.79 4.33
CA PHE A 225 6.78 -19.15 4.09
C PHE A 225 7.72 -19.69 5.17
N SER A 226 7.58 -20.97 5.50
CA SER A 226 8.52 -21.75 6.28
C SER A 226 9.82 -21.98 5.51
N THR A 227 10.89 -22.28 6.23
CA THR A 227 12.19 -22.63 5.64
C THR A 227 12.07 -23.79 4.64
N GLU A 228 11.24 -24.78 4.96
CA GLU A 228 10.98 -25.94 4.09
C GLU A 228 10.33 -25.52 2.76
N ASN A 229 9.30 -24.69 2.81
CA ASN A 229 8.63 -24.21 1.60
C ASN A 229 9.49 -23.24 0.81
N ILE A 230 10.31 -22.41 1.47
CA ILE A 230 11.29 -21.57 0.78
C ILE A 230 12.25 -22.44 -0.05
N GLU A 231 12.78 -23.52 0.51
CA GLU A 231 13.65 -24.45 -0.23
C GLU A 231 12.93 -25.13 -1.40
N LYS A 232 11.72 -25.66 -1.19
CA LYS A 232 10.94 -26.34 -2.23
C LYS A 232 10.59 -25.40 -3.38
N ILE A 233 10.05 -24.21 -3.08
CA ILE A 233 9.68 -23.20 -4.08
C ILE A 233 10.93 -22.73 -4.84
N SER A 234 12.04 -22.48 -4.14
CA SER A 234 13.30 -22.06 -4.76
C SER A 234 13.84 -23.13 -5.73
N LYS A 235 13.77 -24.41 -5.40
CA LYS A 235 14.15 -25.50 -6.31
C LYS A 235 13.32 -25.51 -7.57
N ILE A 236 12.00 -25.37 -7.46
CA ILE A 236 11.09 -25.30 -8.63
C ILE A 236 11.44 -24.10 -9.51
N ILE A 237 11.75 -22.93 -8.92
CA ILE A 237 12.18 -21.75 -9.68
C ILE A 237 13.50 -22.01 -10.41
N LEU A 238 14.47 -22.68 -9.77
CA LEU A 238 15.79 -22.97 -10.36
C LEU A 238 15.74 -24.00 -11.48
N GLU A 239 14.70 -24.82 -11.56
CA GLU A 239 14.45 -25.72 -12.72
C GLU A 239 14.17 -24.94 -14.00
N LYS A 240 13.82 -23.63 -13.89
CA LYS A 240 13.56 -22.74 -15.03
C LYS A 240 14.85 -22.03 -15.49
N ASN A 241 14.80 -21.51 -16.70
CA ASN A 241 15.95 -20.83 -17.32
C ASN A 241 16.14 -19.40 -16.79
N TYR A 242 16.35 -19.27 -15.46
CA TYR A 242 16.83 -18.02 -14.84
C TYR A 242 18.32 -18.16 -14.54
N GLU A 243 19.07 -17.08 -14.77
CA GLU A 243 20.49 -16.99 -14.43
C GLU A 243 20.69 -16.78 -12.93
N LYS A 244 19.74 -16.09 -12.28
CA LYS A 244 19.76 -15.86 -10.84
C LYS A 244 18.37 -16.00 -10.22
N LEU A 245 18.34 -16.51 -9.00
CA LEU A 245 17.23 -16.43 -8.06
C LEU A 245 17.63 -15.48 -6.94
N ILE A 246 16.89 -14.39 -6.79
CA ILE A 246 17.13 -13.37 -5.76
C ILE A 246 16.16 -13.59 -4.62
N LEU A 247 16.63 -14.01 -3.48
CA LEU A 247 15.88 -14.07 -2.23
C LEU A 247 16.06 -12.76 -1.47
N ILE A 248 14.98 -12.09 -1.10
CA ILE A 248 15.02 -10.81 -0.40
C ILE A 248 14.48 -10.92 1.03
N GLY A 249 15.03 -10.11 1.93
CA GLY A 249 14.59 -10.02 3.31
C GLY A 249 15.28 -8.88 4.06
N ASN A 250 14.78 -8.58 5.26
CA ASN A 250 15.47 -7.71 6.21
C ASN A 250 16.60 -8.48 6.93
N GLU A 251 17.40 -7.79 7.73
CA GLU A 251 18.58 -8.37 8.43
C GLU A 251 18.29 -9.70 9.16
N ASP A 252 17.19 -9.76 9.93
CA ASP A 252 16.84 -10.98 10.68
C ASP A 252 16.52 -12.14 9.75
N LYS A 253 15.79 -11.86 8.65
CA LYS A 253 15.39 -12.85 7.67
C LYS A 253 16.54 -13.32 6.79
N ILE A 254 17.50 -12.47 6.51
CA ILE A 254 18.74 -12.85 5.81
C ILE A 254 19.55 -13.89 6.60
N ARG A 255 19.63 -13.76 7.92
CA ARG A 255 20.29 -14.74 8.77
C ARG A 255 19.63 -16.14 8.70
N GLU A 256 18.31 -16.16 8.59
CA GLU A 256 17.52 -17.38 8.40
C GLU A 256 17.77 -17.99 7.00
N LEU A 257 17.67 -17.19 5.94
CA LEU A 257 17.86 -17.62 4.55
C LEU A 257 19.26 -18.19 4.29
N LYS A 258 20.30 -17.59 4.85
CA LYS A 258 21.70 -18.05 4.70
C LYS A 258 21.98 -19.44 5.29
N LYS A 259 21.11 -19.94 6.18
CA LYS A 259 21.22 -21.29 6.77
C LYS A 259 20.60 -22.37 5.88
N LEU A 260 19.81 -22.01 4.89
CA LEU A 260 19.16 -22.95 3.99
C LEU A 260 20.15 -23.58 3.02
N ASN A 261 19.90 -24.83 2.61
CA ASN A 261 20.75 -25.52 1.64
C ASN A 261 20.73 -24.80 0.28
N ILE A 262 19.59 -24.25 -0.11
CA ILE A 262 19.44 -23.50 -1.35
C ILE A 262 20.40 -22.29 -1.44
N SER A 263 20.86 -21.76 -0.31
CA SER A 263 21.80 -20.63 -0.27
C SER A 263 23.19 -20.97 -0.83
N LYS A 264 23.51 -22.26 -0.96
CA LYS A 264 24.78 -22.76 -1.50
C LYS A 264 24.78 -22.87 -3.02
N GLU A 265 23.62 -22.75 -3.66
CA GLU A 265 23.49 -22.82 -5.10
C GLU A 265 24.07 -21.57 -5.77
N ASN A 266 24.92 -21.74 -6.77
CA ASN A 266 25.60 -20.64 -7.47
C ASN A 266 24.64 -19.63 -8.13
N LYS A 267 23.43 -20.08 -8.48
CA LYS A 267 22.38 -19.23 -9.05
C LYS A 267 21.62 -18.44 -8.00
N VAL A 268 21.71 -18.78 -6.70
CA VAL A 268 20.98 -18.12 -5.62
C VAL A 268 21.78 -16.94 -5.08
N LYS A 269 21.14 -15.78 -4.97
CA LYS A 269 21.68 -14.60 -4.32
C LYS A 269 20.73 -14.11 -3.25
N ILE A 270 21.19 -14.05 -2.01
CA ILE A 270 20.43 -13.58 -0.87
C ILE A 270 20.78 -12.12 -0.66
N ILE A 271 19.78 -11.22 -0.74
CA ILE A 271 19.98 -9.77 -0.67
C ILE A 271 19.24 -9.20 0.53
N GLU A 272 20.01 -8.61 1.43
CA GLU A 272 19.46 -7.76 2.48
C GLU A 272 18.97 -6.45 1.86
N THR A 273 17.69 -6.17 2.05
CA THR A 273 17.08 -4.92 1.60
C THR A 273 16.92 -3.95 2.77
N ARG A 274 17.55 -2.80 2.67
CA ARG A 274 17.53 -1.74 3.70
C ARG A 274 16.28 -0.87 3.64
N GLY A 275 15.46 -1.05 2.61
CA GLY A 275 14.22 -0.32 2.44
C GLY A 275 13.51 -0.63 1.13
N MET A 276 12.30 -0.09 1.00
CA MET A 276 11.45 -0.39 -0.15
C MET A 276 11.97 0.16 -1.48
N SER A 277 12.86 1.16 -1.47
CA SER A 277 13.50 1.66 -2.70
C SER A 277 14.41 0.60 -3.32
N GLU A 278 15.21 -0.11 -2.51
CA GLU A 278 16.05 -1.21 -2.99
C GLU A 278 15.22 -2.40 -3.49
N VAL A 279 14.13 -2.70 -2.79
CA VAL A 279 13.16 -3.72 -3.23
C VAL A 279 12.55 -3.35 -4.57
N ALA A 280 12.12 -2.10 -4.74
CA ALA A 280 11.55 -1.61 -5.99
C ALA A 280 12.55 -1.71 -7.15
N GLU A 281 13.82 -1.39 -6.91
CA GLU A 281 14.89 -1.51 -7.90
C GLU A 281 15.11 -2.96 -8.33
N LEU A 282 15.18 -3.91 -7.40
CA LEU A 282 15.29 -5.33 -7.72
C LEU A 282 14.10 -5.85 -8.51
N ILE A 283 12.87 -5.41 -8.16
CA ILE A 283 11.65 -5.81 -8.88
C ILE A 283 11.63 -5.18 -10.27
N LYS A 284 12.05 -3.94 -10.44
CA LYS A 284 12.12 -3.24 -11.73
C LYS A 284 12.93 -4.03 -12.77
N GLY A 285 14.05 -4.63 -12.39
CA GLY A 285 14.88 -5.44 -13.30
C GLY A 285 14.43 -6.91 -13.42
N ALA A 286 13.54 -7.41 -12.55
CA ALA A 286 13.16 -8.81 -12.53
C ALA A 286 12.36 -9.24 -13.76
N ASN A 287 12.53 -10.51 -14.18
CA ASN A 287 11.71 -11.15 -15.21
C ASN A 287 10.47 -11.81 -14.60
N LEU A 288 10.58 -12.28 -13.36
CA LEU A 288 9.50 -12.89 -12.59
C LEU A 288 9.59 -12.43 -11.14
N VAL A 289 8.45 -12.21 -10.52
CA VAL A 289 8.33 -11.94 -9.08
C VAL A 289 7.45 -13.02 -8.46
N VAL A 290 7.94 -13.64 -7.39
CA VAL A 290 7.16 -14.59 -6.57
C VAL A 290 7.00 -13.99 -5.17
N SER A 291 5.77 -13.88 -4.69
CA SER A 291 5.52 -13.26 -3.38
C SER A 291 4.18 -13.70 -2.79
N PRO A 292 4.07 -13.86 -1.47
CA PRO A 292 2.77 -13.86 -0.82
C PRO A 292 2.09 -12.48 -0.92
N ASP A 293 0.85 -12.40 -0.44
CA ASP A 293 0.08 -11.14 -0.31
C ASP A 293 0.83 -10.08 0.50
N THR A 294 1.55 -9.22 -0.20
CA THR A 294 2.36 -8.12 0.35
C THR A 294 2.41 -6.93 -0.62
N SER A 295 3.02 -5.83 -0.17
CA SER A 295 3.29 -4.67 -1.03
C SER A 295 4.15 -4.97 -2.27
N ILE A 296 4.88 -6.09 -2.26
CA ILE A 296 5.70 -6.57 -3.39
C ILE A 296 4.84 -6.82 -4.64
N VAL A 297 3.63 -7.34 -4.46
CA VAL A 297 2.67 -7.57 -5.55
C VAL A 297 2.32 -6.26 -6.26
N HIS A 298 2.07 -5.20 -5.49
CA HIS A 298 1.76 -3.88 -6.06
C HIS A 298 2.98 -3.22 -6.73
N LEU A 299 4.19 -3.44 -6.20
CA LEU A 299 5.43 -3.02 -6.87
C LEU A 299 5.63 -3.76 -8.20
N ALA A 300 5.42 -5.08 -8.21
CA ALA A 300 5.51 -5.86 -9.44
C ALA A 300 4.49 -5.39 -10.49
N ARG A 301 3.27 -5.05 -10.07
CA ARG A 301 2.26 -4.44 -10.93
C ARG A 301 2.69 -3.07 -11.46
N ALA A 302 3.30 -2.22 -10.62
CA ALA A 302 3.76 -0.90 -11.02
C ALA A 302 4.83 -0.96 -12.13
N PHE A 303 5.70 -1.98 -12.08
CA PHE A 303 6.71 -2.24 -13.12
C PHE A 303 6.26 -3.21 -14.21
N ASP A 304 4.97 -3.54 -14.26
CA ASP A 304 4.35 -4.43 -15.27
C ASP A 304 5.04 -5.80 -15.38
N LYS A 305 5.42 -6.39 -14.25
CA LYS A 305 6.15 -7.66 -14.18
C LYS A 305 5.23 -8.87 -14.23
N LYS A 306 5.72 -9.97 -14.82
CA LYS A 306 5.16 -11.29 -14.58
C LYS A 306 5.28 -11.63 -13.11
N MET A 307 4.25 -12.23 -12.52
CA MET A 307 4.28 -12.57 -11.11
C MET A 307 3.44 -13.82 -10.78
N ILE A 308 3.89 -14.55 -9.77
CA ILE A 308 3.10 -15.58 -9.09
C ILE A 308 2.87 -15.10 -7.67
N CYS A 309 1.61 -14.91 -7.35
CA CYS A 309 1.16 -14.37 -6.07
C CYS A 309 0.46 -15.47 -5.27
N ILE A 310 0.83 -15.61 -4.01
CA ILE A 310 0.22 -16.61 -3.13
C ILE A 310 -0.67 -15.90 -2.12
N TYR A 311 -1.96 -16.17 -2.21
CA TYR A 311 -2.99 -15.60 -1.36
C TYR A 311 -3.66 -16.70 -0.54
N ARG A 312 -4.12 -16.37 0.65
CA ARG A 312 -5.12 -17.20 1.32
C ARG A 312 -6.49 -17.00 0.68
N LYS A 313 -7.30 -18.03 0.63
CA LYS A 313 -8.70 -17.91 0.23
C LYS A 313 -9.48 -17.07 1.25
N GLU A 314 -10.51 -16.39 0.79
CA GLU A 314 -11.37 -15.60 1.66
C GLU A 314 -12.07 -16.47 2.71
N LEU A 315 -12.10 -15.97 3.95
CA LEU A 315 -12.81 -16.57 5.07
C LEU A 315 -14.20 -15.93 5.20
N GLY A 316 -15.18 -16.47 4.46
CA GLY A 316 -16.55 -15.96 4.48
C GLY A 316 -16.78 -14.74 3.58
N LYS A 317 -18.04 -14.29 3.54
CA LYS A 317 -18.50 -13.23 2.62
C LYS A 317 -17.91 -11.84 2.89
N GLU A 318 -17.53 -11.57 4.12
CA GLU A 318 -16.99 -10.26 4.55
C GLU A 318 -15.49 -10.12 4.27
N ASP A 319 -14.79 -11.22 4.03
CA ASP A 319 -13.37 -11.19 3.71
C ASP A 319 -13.17 -10.98 2.21
N LYS A 320 -12.87 -9.76 1.83
CA LYS A 320 -12.68 -9.34 0.43
C LYS A 320 -11.22 -8.95 0.14
N ASN A 321 -10.28 -9.41 0.96
CA ASN A 321 -8.89 -8.94 0.87
C ASN A 321 -8.24 -9.23 -0.48
N SER A 322 -8.41 -10.43 -1.03
CA SER A 322 -7.82 -10.82 -2.31
C SER A 322 -8.43 -10.06 -3.50
N ILE A 323 -9.70 -9.66 -3.41
CA ILE A 323 -10.37 -8.83 -4.41
C ILE A 323 -9.89 -7.39 -4.31
N LEU A 324 -9.94 -6.81 -3.11
CA LEU A 324 -9.58 -5.40 -2.89
C LEU A 324 -8.10 -5.12 -3.12
N TRP A 325 -7.23 -6.04 -2.74
CA TRP A 325 -5.77 -5.87 -2.73
C TRP A 325 -5.03 -6.93 -3.57
N GLY A 326 -5.73 -7.56 -4.51
CA GLY A 326 -5.11 -8.49 -5.45
C GLY A 326 -4.09 -7.79 -6.37
N PRO A 327 -3.42 -8.54 -7.24
CA PRO A 327 -2.38 -8.00 -8.12
C PRO A 327 -2.91 -7.05 -9.20
N ASN A 328 -4.20 -7.14 -9.54
CA ASN A 328 -4.85 -6.32 -10.57
C ASN A 328 -4.03 -6.25 -11.88
N SER A 329 -3.55 -7.39 -12.35
CA SER A 329 -2.66 -7.52 -13.51
C SER A 329 -2.94 -8.82 -14.26
N GLU A 330 -3.03 -8.74 -15.58
CA GLU A 330 -3.13 -9.90 -16.46
C GLU A 330 -1.87 -10.78 -16.46
N LYS A 331 -0.72 -10.18 -16.11
CA LYS A 331 0.57 -10.88 -15.97
C LYS A 331 0.73 -11.60 -14.63
N ALA A 332 -0.29 -11.55 -13.76
CA ALA A 332 -0.27 -12.23 -12.47
C ALA A 332 -0.95 -13.59 -12.56
N LYS A 333 -0.31 -14.59 -11.98
CA LYS A 333 -0.91 -15.86 -11.61
C LYS A 333 -1.13 -15.88 -10.12
N VAL A 334 -2.35 -16.14 -9.68
CA VAL A 334 -2.69 -16.16 -8.26
C VAL A 334 -2.99 -17.61 -7.86
N ILE A 335 -2.26 -18.08 -6.86
CA ILE A 335 -2.48 -19.37 -6.22
C ILE A 335 -3.16 -19.12 -4.89
N PHE A 336 -4.34 -19.72 -4.71
CA PHE A 336 -5.09 -19.61 -3.47
C PHE A 336 -4.80 -20.81 -2.58
N VAL A 337 -4.36 -20.52 -1.35
CA VAL A 337 -4.25 -21.54 -0.32
C VAL A 337 -5.59 -21.66 0.42
N GLU A 338 -6.16 -22.85 0.38
CA GLU A 338 -7.43 -23.19 1.03
C GLU A 338 -7.18 -24.12 2.21
N GLU A 339 -7.75 -23.79 3.35
CA GLU A 339 -7.72 -24.61 4.54
C GLU A 339 -8.98 -24.40 5.36
N LYS A 340 -9.47 -25.46 6.00
CA LYS A 340 -10.53 -25.34 6.98
C LYS A 340 -9.92 -24.89 8.31
N VAL A 341 -10.18 -23.66 8.69
CA VAL A 341 -9.74 -23.08 9.97
C VAL A 341 -10.92 -22.82 10.89
N LYS A 342 -10.68 -22.76 12.18
CA LYS A 342 -11.69 -22.38 13.18
C LYS A 342 -11.93 -20.87 13.15
N ASP A 343 -13.09 -20.45 13.65
CA ASP A 343 -13.41 -19.03 13.75
C ASP A 343 -12.30 -18.25 14.49
N GLY A 344 -11.78 -17.24 13.82
CA GLY A 344 -10.71 -16.37 14.34
C GLY A 344 -9.28 -16.88 14.10
N GLU A 345 -9.11 -18.03 13.44
CA GLU A 345 -7.80 -18.49 12.97
C GLU A 345 -7.53 -17.99 11.54
N GLU A 346 -6.25 -17.81 11.19
CA GLU A 346 -5.83 -17.44 9.84
C GLU A 346 -5.35 -18.69 9.08
N ILE A 347 -5.65 -18.75 7.77
CA ILE A 347 -5.10 -19.78 6.88
C ILE A 347 -3.58 -19.59 6.80
N ASP A 348 -2.84 -20.69 6.96
CA ASP A 348 -1.38 -20.69 6.80
C ASP A 348 -1.00 -20.96 5.34
N ILE A 349 -0.30 -20.00 4.69
CA ILE A 349 0.12 -20.15 3.30
C ILE A 349 1.10 -21.32 3.09
N ASN A 350 1.64 -21.90 4.15
CA ASN A 350 2.52 -23.06 4.06
C ASN A 350 1.80 -24.35 3.62
N HIS A 351 0.48 -24.34 3.57
CA HIS A 351 -0.32 -25.41 2.98
C HIS A 351 -0.50 -25.23 1.44
N ILE A 352 0.36 -24.42 0.82
CA ILE A 352 0.38 -24.21 -0.64
C ILE A 352 0.49 -25.54 -1.39
N ASN A 353 -0.31 -25.69 -2.47
CA ASN A 353 -0.16 -26.79 -3.42
C ASN A 353 1.05 -26.54 -4.34
N LEU A 354 2.13 -27.27 -4.12
CA LEU A 354 3.37 -27.14 -4.89
C LEU A 354 3.26 -27.63 -6.32
N ASP A 355 2.36 -28.58 -6.62
CA ASP A 355 2.12 -29.03 -7.99
C ASP A 355 1.39 -27.93 -8.79
N GLU A 356 0.45 -27.24 -8.17
CA GLU A 356 -0.17 -26.05 -8.76
C GLU A 356 0.88 -24.94 -9.00
N PHE A 357 1.75 -24.70 -8.01
CA PHE A 357 2.84 -23.74 -8.17
C PHE A 357 3.75 -24.10 -9.35
N LYS A 358 4.12 -25.35 -9.49
CA LYS A 358 4.94 -25.87 -10.60
C LYS A 358 4.23 -25.65 -11.95
N LYS A 359 2.93 -25.94 -12.04
CA LYS A 359 2.11 -25.71 -13.23
C LYS A 359 2.04 -24.22 -13.61
N GLU A 360 1.87 -23.32 -12.64
CA GLU A 360 1.86 -21.88 -12.93
C GLU A 360 3.24 -21.37 -13.32
N MET A 361 4.33 -21.95 -12.80
CA MET A 361 5.71 -21.67 -13.26
C MET A 361 5.95 -22.06 -14.73
N GLU A 362 5.17 -22.96 -15.30
CA GLU A 362 5.24 -23.33 -16.73
C GLU A 362 4.53 -22.31 -17.63
N ARG A 363 3.60 -21.53 -17.07
CA ARG A 363 2.74 -20.58 -17.79
C ARG A 363 3.26 -19.14 -17.79
N VAL A 364 4.34 -18.86 -17.05
CA VAL A 364 4.96 -17.52 -16.92
C VAL A 364 6.34 -17.43 -17.67
#